data_bfa5fd44fb43876e60cab9d28e0c7927
#
_entry.id   bfa5fd44fb43876e60cab9d28e0c7927
#
_cell.length_a   1.000
_cell.length_b   1.000
_cell.length_c   1.000
_cell.angle_alpha   90.00
_cell.angle_beta   90.00
_cell.angle_gamma   90.00
#
_symmetry.space_group_name_H-M   'P 1'
#
loop_
_entity.id
_entity.type
_entity.pdbx_description
1 polymer ?
#
loop_
_entity_poly.entity_id
_entity_poly.type
_entity_poly.pdbx_seq_one_letter_code
_entity_poly.pdbx_strand_id
1 'polypeptide(L)'
;MPMSLGNAFIKNFLGKAPDWYKVAIIAFLIINPIVFFFINPFLAGWLLVVEFIFTLAMALKCYPLQPGGLLAIEAIAIGMTSPGQVKHELVANIEVLLLLVFMVAGIYFMKQLLLFIFTKILLGIRSKVLLSIAFSVTAAFLSAFLDALTVIAVIISVAVGFYSIYHKVASGQSVHSSHDHTHDEGISELTRDDLENYRAFLRSLLMHAGVGTALGGVTTMVGEPQNLIIADQAGWLFGEFLLRMAPVTVPVFIAGMLTCMLVEKFRIFGYGARLPANVRQILLDFDSEERKNRTNQDVAKLWVQGAIAVWLIVGLALHLAAVGLIGLSVIILATAFTGVIEEHSLGKAFEEALPFTALLAVFFSIVAVIIDQELFKPVIDAVLNVEDHGTQLALFYVANGLLSMVSDNVFVGTVYITEVKTALTEGMISRDQFDLLAVAINTGTNLPSVATPNGQAAFLFLLTSALAPLIRLSYGRMVIMAFPYTLVLSLIHISEPTRLALIS
;
A
#
# COMPACT_ATOMS: atom_id res chain seq x y z
N MET A 1 -19.41 13.36 -37.84
CA MET A 1 -20.83 13.08 -37.52
C MET A 1 -20.99 13.21 -36.02
N PRO A 2 -22.02 13.86 -35.49
CA PRO A 2 -22.30 13.87 -34.07
C PRO A 2 -22.54 12.42 -33.59
N MET A 3 -21.95 12.11 -32.44
CA MET A 3 -22.08 10.77 -31.82
C MET A 3 -23.54 10.52 -31.47
N SER A 4 -24.07 9.32 -31.79
CA SER A 4 -25.43 8.94 -31.38
C SER A 4 -25.54 8.86 -29.85
N LEU A 5 -26.71 9.09 -29.27
CA LEU A 5 -26.94 9.03 -27.83
C LEU A 5 -26.54 7.67 -27.24
N GLY A 6 -26.87 6.57 -27.91
CA GLY A 6 -26.46 5.21 -27.50
C GLY A 6 -24.94 5.03 -27.44
N ASN A 7 -24.24 5.51 -28.47
CA ASN A 7 -22.76 5.47 -28.46
C ASN A 7 -22.16 6.34 -27.36
N ALA A 8 -22.82 7.46 -27.04
CA ALA A 8 -22.40 8.32 -25.93
C ALA A 8 -22.54 7.60 -24.57
N PHE A 9 -23.63 6.87 -24.34
CA PHE A 9 -23.80 6.03 -23.13
C PHE A 9 -22.71 4.99 -22.99
N ILE A 10 -22.44 4.22 -24.05
CA ILE A 10 -21.38 3.18 -24.04
C ILE A 10 -20.01 3.83 -23.77
N LYS A 11 -19.74 4.99 -24.36
CA LYS A 11 -18.46 5.68 -24.19
C LYS A 11 -18.30 6.27 -22.80
N ASN A 12 -19.40 6.71 -22.17
CA ASN A 12 -19.39 7.25 -20.81
C ASN A 12 -19.28 6.15 -19.75
N PHE A 13 -19.80 4.94 -20.02
CA PHE A 13 -19.72 3.83 -19.08
C PHE A 13 -18.23 3.50 -18.79
N LEU A 14 -17.81 3.57 -17.53
CA LEU A 14 -16.43 3.40 -17.06
C LEU A 14 -15.39 4.24 -17.82
N GLY A 15 -15.80 5.35 -18.42
CA GLY A 15 -14.93 6.36 -19.00
C GLY A 15 -13.89 5.84 -20.01
N LYS A 16 -12.59 6.00 -19.70
CA LYS A 16 -11.49 5.61 -20.58
C LYS A 16 -11.05 4.13 -20.43
N ALA A 17 -11.77 3.33 -19.65
CA ALA A 17 -11.47 1.90 -19.54
C ALA A 17 -11.54 1.20 -20.91
N PRO A 18 -10.72 0.15 -21.16
CA PRO A 18 -10.78 -0.61 -22.41
C PRO A 18 -12.15 -1.22 -22.69
N ASP A 19 -12.56 -1.29 -23.95
CA ASP A 19 -13.89 -1.78 -24.31
C ASP A 19 -14.15 -3.23 -23.87
N TRP A 20 -13.13 -4.09 -23.96
CA TRP A 20 -13.23 -5.47 -23.47
C TRP A 20 -13.53 -5.53 -21.96
N TYR A 21 -12.94 -4.60 -21.17
CA TYR A 21 -13.17 -4.51 -19.74
C TYR A 21 -14.62 -4.07 -19.43
N LYS A 22 -15.12 -3.07 -20.17
CA LYS A 22 -16.51 -2.61 -20.06
C LYS A 22 -17.50 -3.74 -20.33
N VAL A 23 -17.24 -4.53 -21.40
CA VAL A 23 -18.04 -5.70 -21.74
C VAL A 23 -17.98 -6.75 -20.64
N ALA A 24 -16.80 -7.01 -20.05
CA ALA A 24 -16.67 -7.95 -18.94
C ALA A 24 -17.53 -7.53 -17.74
N ILE A 25 -17.46 -6.26 -17.32
CA ILE A 25 -18.27 -5.76 -16.18
C ILE A 25 -19.78 -5.86 -16.48
N ILE A 26 -20.22 -5.51 -17.69
CA ILE A 26 -21.63 -5.69 -18.08
C ILE A 26 -22.03 -7.17 -18.05
N ALA A 27 -21.15 -8.05 -18.51
CA ALA A 27 -21.42 -9.50 -18.48
C ALA A 27 -21.57 -10.00 -17.03
N PHE A 28 -20.72 -9.56 -16.11
CA PHE A 28 -20.81 -9.88 -14.69
C PHE A 28 -22.18 -9.47 -14.11
N LEU A 29 -22.58 -8.21 -14.33
CA LEU A 29 -23.87 -7.68 -13.87
C LEU A 29 -25.09 -8.40 -14.49
N ILE A 30 -24.95 -9.14 -15.58
CA ILE A 30 -26.01 -9.97 -16.16
C ILE A 30 -25.96 -11.40 -15.62
N ILE A 31 -24.77 -11.96 -15.46
CA ILE A 31 -24.57 -13.35 -15.06
C ILE A 31 -24.95 -13.57 -13.59
N ASN A 32 -24.54 -12.65 -12.69
CA ASN A 32 -24.78 -12.80 -11.26
C ASN A 32 -26.25 -13.01 -10.89
N PRO A 33 -27.21 -12.18 -11.34
CA PRO A 33 -28.62 -12.43 -11.06
C PRO A 33 -29.14 -13.76 -11.63
N ILE A 34 -28.67 -14.15 -12.80
CA ILE A 34 -29.06 -15.42 -13.43
C ILE A 34 -28.56 -16.59 -12.55
N VAL A 35 -27.31 -16.58 -12.14
CA VAL A 35 -26.75 -17.64 -11.30
C VAL A 35 -27.41 -17.64 -9.92
N PHE A 36 -27.66 -16.49 -9.33
CA PHE A 36 -28.26 -16.36 -8.01
C PHE A 36 -29.71 -16.92 -7.97
N PHE A 37 -30.55 -16.52 -8.91
CA PHE A 37 -31.97 -16.89 -8.89
C PHE A 37 -32.25 -18.25 -9.52
N PHE A 38 -31.47 -18.72 -10.51
CA PHE A 38 -31.80 -19.89 -11.32
C PHE A 38 -30.86 -21.07 -11.15
N ILE A 39 -29.67 -20.88 -10.51
CA ILE A 39 -28.68 -21.95 -10.36
C ILE A 39 -28.43 -22.22 -8.87
N ASN A 40 -27.62 -21.36 -8.19
CA ASN A 40 -27.27 -21.55 -6.81
C ASN A 40 -26.75 -20.24 -6.20
N PRO A 41 -27.30 -19.77 -5.05
CA PRO A 41 -26.83 -18.55 -4.37
C PRO A 41 -25.37 -18.61 -3.93
N PHE A 42 -24.90 -19.76 -3.41
CA PHE A 42 -23.53 -19.96 -2.99
C PHE A 42 -22.53 -19.82 -4.17
N LEU A 43 -22.88 -20.41 -5.33
CA LEU A 43 -22.07 -20.25 -6.54
C LEU A 43 -22.05 -18.81 -7.04
N ALA A 44 -23.18 -18.11 -6.97
CA ALA A 44 -23.26 -16.69 -7.32
C ALA A 44 -22.39 -15.81 -6.41
N GLY A 45 -22.36 -16.11 -5.11
CA GLY A 45 -21.49 -15.45 -4.17
C GLY A 45 -20.00 -15.62 -4.49
N TRP A 46 -19.57 -16.85 -4.81
CA TRP A 46 -18.19 -17.10 -5.25
C TRP A 46 -17.85 -16.42 -6.57
N LEU A 47 -18.79 -16.38 -7.50
CA LEU A 47 -18.62 -15.69 -8.78
C LEU A 47 -18.41 -14.20 -8.53
N LEU A 48 -19.24 -13.57 -7.71
CA LEU A 48 -19.12 -12.17 -7.31
C LEU A 48 -17.74 -11.87 -6.68
N VAL A 49 -17.25 -12.74 -5.79
CA VAL A 49 -15.92 -12.57 -5.17
C VAL A 49 -14.81 -12.63 -6.23
N VAL A 50 -14.84 -13.59 -7.15
CA VAL A 50 -13.87 -13.72 -8.24
C VAL A 50 -13.91 -12.50 -9.15
N GLU A 51 -15.10 -12.02 -9.49
CA GLU A 51 -15.31 -10.82 -10.30
C GLU A 51 -14.80 -9.56 -9.59
N PHE A 52 -15.03 -9.46 -8.29
CA PHE A 52 -14.49 -8.37 -7.50
C PHE A 52 -12.94 -8.40 -7.46
N ILE A 53 -12.34 -9.56 -7.22
CA ILE A 53 -10.87 -9.76 -7.31
C ILE A 53 -10.36 -9.36 -8.72
N PHE A 54 -11.10 -9.72 -9.77
CA PHE A 54 -10.78 -9.28 -11.13
C PHE A 54 -10.75 -7.75 -11.25
N THR A 55 -11.70 -7.03 -10.63
CA THR A 55 -11.68 -5.56 -10.66
C THR A 55 -10.45 -4.98 -9.94
N LEU A 56 -10.02 -5.59 -8.83
CA LEU A 56 -8.81 -5.22 -8.11
C LEU A 56 -7.55 -5.52 -8.92
N ALA A 57 -7.46 -6.70 -9.53
CA ALA A 57 -6.34 -7.08 -10.38
C ALA A 57 -6.21 -6.17 -11.63
N MET A 58 -7.32 -5.60 -12.09
CA MET A 58 -7.37 -4.69 -13.23
C MET A 58 -7.32 -3.20 -12.84
N ALA A 59 -6.89 -2.85 -11.62
CA ALA A 59 -6.82 -1.48 -11.12
C ALA A 59 -6.05 -0.52 -12.04
N LEU A 60 -5.05 -1.00 -12.78
CA LEU A 60 -4.33 -0.23 -13.79
C LEU A 60 -5.16 0.13 -15.04
N LYS A 61 -6.29 -0.53 -15.27
CA LYS A 61 -7.19 -0.28 -16.41
C LYS A 61 -8.39 0.57 -16.03
N CYS A 62 -8.87 0.37 -14.83
CA CYS A 62 -9.98 1.12 -14.24
C CYS A 62 -9.83 1.09 -12.72
N TYR A 63 -9.95 2.26 -12.07
CA TYR A 63 -9.93 2.30 -10.61
C TYR A 63 -11.09 1.45 -10.04
N PRO A 64 -10.83 0.55 -9.08
CA PRO A 64 -11.79 -0.51 -8.72
C PRO A 64 -13.07 -0.02 -8.04
N LEU A 65 -13.11 1.23 -7.57
CA LEU A 65 -14.29 1.78 -6.88
C LEU A 65 -15.57 1.68 -7.73
N GLN A 66 -15.49 2.07 -9.01
CA GLN A 66 -16.68 2.09 -9.86
C GLN A 66 -17.12 0.67 -10.24
N PRO A 67 -16.29 -0.19 -10.84
CA PRO A 67 -16.73 -1.53 -11.22
C PRO A 67 -17.05 -2.41 -9.99
N GLY A 68 -16.23 -2.37 -8.94
CA GLY A 68 -16.50 -3.07 -7.68
C GLY A 68 -17.75 -2.56 -6.97
N GLY A 69 -17.97 -1.23 -7.00
CA GLY A 69 -19.19 -0.61 -6.47
C GLY A 69 -20.46 -1.04 -7.21
N LEU A 70 -20.41 -1.20 -8.53
CA LEU A 70 -21.53 -1.75 -9.30
C LEU A 70 -21.87 -3.18 -8.88
N LEU A 71 -20.87 -4.03 -8.68
CA LEU A 71 -21.05 -5.40 -8.17
C LEU A 71 -21.65 -5.40 -6.76
N ALA A 72 -21.21 -4.51 -5.88
CA ALA A 72 -21.78 -4.38 -4.53
C ALA A 72 -23.23 -3.89 -4.54
N ILE A 73 -23.56 -2.91 -5.39
CA ILE A 73 -24.94 -2.43 -5.57
C ILE A 73 -25.83 -3.56 -6.09
N GLU A 74 -25.38 -4.30 -7.08
CA GLU A 74 -26.08 -5.46 -7.62
C GLU A 74 -26.34 -6.51 -6.54
N ALA A 75 -25.30 -6.91 -5.78
CA ALA A 75 -25.42 -7.91 -4.72
C ALA A 75 -26.49 -7.56 -3.68
N ILE A 76 -26.57 -6.27 -3.29
CA ILE A 76 -27.62 -5.77 -2.41
C ILE A 76 -28.99 -5.81 -3.12
N ALA A 77 -29.05 -5.37 -4.37
CA ALA A 77 -30.32 -5.28 -5.12
C ALA A 77 -30.98 -6.64 -5.38
N ILE A 78 -30.19 -7.69 -5.60
CA ILE A 78 -30.70 -9.05 -5.83
C ILE A 78 -30.83 -9.87 -4.53
N GLY A 79 -30.38 -9.33 -3.37
CA GLY A 79 -30.56 -9.96 -2.07
C GLY A 79 -29.47 -10.96 -1.69
N MET A 80 -28.27 -10.88 -2.26
CA MET A 80 -27.11 -11.66 -1.78
C MET A 80 -26.68 -11.23 -0.38
N THR A 81 -26.88 -9.97 -0.05
CA THR A 81 -26.72 -9.40 1.29
C THR A 81 -27.75 -8.30 1.50
N SER A 82 -27.88 -7.80 2.73
CA SER A 82 -28.82 -6.73 3.08
C SER A 82 -28.11 -5.41 3.34
N PRO A 83 -28.78 -4.24 3.14
CA PRO A 83 -28.23 -2.95 3.55
C PRO A 83 -27.95 -2.90 5.06
N GLY A 84 -28.67 -3.69 5.86
CA GLY A 84 -28.44 -3.82 7.30
C GLY A 84 -27.10 -4.48 7.61
N GLN A 85 -26.76 -5.56 6.94
CA GLN A 85 -25.48 -6.25 7.09
C GLN A 85 -24.31 -5.38 6.63
N VAL A 86 -24.45 -4.72 5.46
CA VAL A 86 -23.42 -3.77 4.98
C VAL A 86 -23.18 -2.66 6.01
N LYS A 87 -24.25 -2.09 6.60
CA LYS A 87 -24.12 -1.10 7.67
C LYS A 87 -23.43 -1.70 8.89
N HIS A 88 -23.72 -2.94 9.26
CA HIS A 88 -23.07 -3.62 10.38
C HIS A 88 -21.57 -3.72 10.17
N GLU A 89 -21.13 -4.18 8.99
CA GLU A 89 -19.71 -4.28 8.64
C GLU A 89 -19.00 -2.92 8.65
N LEU A 90 -19.62 -1.87 8.12
CA LEU A 90 -19.07 -0.52 8.14
C LEU A 90 -18.91 0.02 9.58
N VAL A 91 -19.87 -0.23 10.46
CA VAL A 91 -19.82 0.20 11.86
C VAL A 91 -18.81 -0.62 12.63
N ALA A 92 -18.74 -1.93 12.42
CA ALA A 92 -17.76 -2.81 13.05
C ALA A 92 -16.31 -2.40 12.71
N ASN A 93 -16.07 -1.86 11.51
CA ASN A 93 -14.76 -1.44 11.06
C ASN A 93 -14.58 0.10 10.99
N ILE A 94 -15.33 0.84 11.81
CA ILE A 94 -15.33 2.32 11.77
C ILE A 94 -13.94 2.90 12.09
N GLU A 95 -13.16 2.29 12.96
CA GLU A 95 -11.82 2.76 13.32
C GLU A 95 -10.86 2.73 12.12
N VAL A 96 -11.00 1.74 11.24
CA VAL A 96 -10.20 1.63 10.02
C VAL A 96 -10.57 2.75 9.04
N LEU A 97 -11.87 3.06 8.91
CA LEU A 97 -12.31 4.18 8.08
C LEU A 97 -11.79 5.52 8.63
N LEU A 98 -11.85 5.71 9.95
CA LEU A 98 -11.30 6.91 10.60
C LEU A 98 -9.78 6.99 10.52
N LEU A 99 -9.08 5.85 10.61
CA LEU A 99 -7.64 5.79 10.34
C LEU A 99 -7.34 6.35 8.94
N LEU A 100 -7.98 5.83 7.91
CA LEU A 100 -7.72 6.25 6.54
C LEU A 100 -8.04 7.72 6.33
N VAL A 101 -9.17 8.20 6.82
CA VAL A 101 -9.59 9.60 6.64
C VAL A 101 -8.65 10.55 7.37
N PHE A 102 -8.39 10.32 8.66
CA PHE A 102 -7.69 11.31 9.47
C PHE A 102 -6.18 11.10 9.52
N MET A 103 -5.69 9.86 9.50
CA MET A 103 -4.25 9.63 9.53
C MET A 103 -3.59 10.03 8.21
N VAL A 104 -4.15 9.61 7.07
CA VAL A 104 -3.62 9.98 5.75
C VAL A 104 -3.65 11.51 5.56
N ALA A 105 -4.78 12.16 5.91
CA ALA A 105 -4.87 13.63 5.86
C ALA A 105 -3.90 14.30 6.86
N GLY A 106 -3.68 13.72 8.04
CA GLY A 106 -2.72 14.23 9.02
C GLY A 106 -1.29 14.21 8.52
N ILE A 107 -0.90 13.12 7.89
CA ILE A 107 0.44 12.93 7.33
C ILE A 107 0.70 13.88 6.16
N TYR A 108 -0.32 14.26 5.39
CA TYR A 108 -0.22 15.28 4.34
C TYR A 108 0.47 16.56 4.85
N PHE A 109 0.13 17.00 6.06
CA PHE A 109 0.73 18.20 6.68
C PHE A 109 2.15 17.97 7.21
N MET A 110 2.64 16.73 7.26
CA MET A 110 4.02 16.38 7.63
C MET A 110 4.94 16.21 6.41
N LYS A 111 4.42 16.38 5.22
CA LYS A 111 5.10 16.13 3.94
C LYS A 111 6.45 16.85 3.82
N GLN A 112 6.57 18.07 4.34
CA GLN A 112 7.82 18.85 4.29
C GLN A 112 8.95 18.21 5.10
N LEU A 113 8.65 17.68 6.29
CA LEU A 113 9.61 16.96 7.12
C LEU A 113 10.09 15.69 6.40
N LEU A 114 9.17 14.93 5.83
CA LEU A 114 9.49 13.69 5.11
C LEU A 114 10.35 13.98 3.86
N LEU A 115 9.99 15.01 3.07
CA LEU A 115 10.78 15.50 1.94
C LEU A 115 12.20 15.87 2.39
N PHE A 116 12.33 16.60 3.50
CA PHE A 116 13.61 16.98 4.07
C PHE A 116 14.46 15.75 4.44
N ILE A 117 13.89 14.76 5.14
CA ILE A 117 14.58 13.54 5.56
C ILE A 117 15.12 12.79 4.34
N PHE A 118 14.26 12.47 3.36
CA PHE A 118 14.68 11.71 2.18
C PHE A 118 15.68 12.46 1.30
N THR A 119 15.56 13.78 1.17
CA THR A 119 16.56 14.62 0.49
C THR A 119 17.91 14.53 1.16
N LYS A 120 17.96 14.64 2.50
CA LYS A 120 19.22 14.55 3.25
C LYS A 120 19.88 13.20 3.15
N ILE A 121 19.11 12.13 3.19
CA ILE A 121 19.63 10.77 3.00
C ILE A 121 20.19 10.61 1.59
N LEU A 122 19.43 11.03 0.56
CA LEU A 122 19.83 10.90 -0.86
C LEU A 122 21.14 11.63 -1.16
N LEU A 123 21.28 12.86 -0.71
CA LEU A 123 22.46 13.68 -1.00
C LEU A 123 23.62 13.43 -0.02
N GLY A 124 23.33 13.01 1.22
CA GLY A 124 24.33 12.77 2.26
C GLY A 124 25.15 11.49 2.05
N ILE A 125 24.53 10.42 1.58
CA ILE A 125 25.15 9.10 1.48
C ILE A 125 25.72 8.87 0.07
N ARG A 126 27.03 8.56 -0.01
CA ARG A 126 27.72 8.30 -1.28
C ARG A 126 27.69 6.83 -1.72
N SER A 127 27.76 5.91 -0.77
CA SER A 127 27.72 4.47 -1.05
C SER A 127 26.33 4.05 -1.51
N LYS A 128 26.21 3.45 -2.70
CA LYS A 128 24.90 3.01 -3.23
C LYS A 128 24.24 1.98 -2.31
N VAL A 129 25.00 1.01 -1.81
CA VAL A 129 24.48 -0.03 -0.90
C VAL A 129 23.96 0.60 0.39
N LEU A 130 24.76 1.48 1.01
CA LEU A 130 24.36 2.16 2.25
C LEU A 130 23.15 3.08 2.02
N LEU A 131 23.09 3.76 0.87
CA LEU A 131 21.97 4.61 0.50
C LEU A 131 20.68 3.78 0.33
N SER A 132 20.75 2.65 -0.35
CA SER A 132 19.61 1.75 -0.55
C SER A 132 19.11 1.18 0.78
N ILE A 133 20.02 0.76 1.66
CA ILE A 133 19.65 0.32 3.02
C ILE A 133 19.01 1.48 3.81
N ALA A 134 19.62 2.67 3.80
CA ALA A 134 19.09 3.83 4.52
C ALA A 134 17.69 4.22 4.04
N PHE A 135 17.45 4.21 2.72
CA PHE A 135 16.11 4.45 2.17
C PHE A 135 15.11 3.38 2.61
N SER A 136 15.49 2.12 2.52
CA SER A 136 14.64 0.99 2.91
C SER A 136 14.31 1.02 4.40
N VAL A 137 15.32 1.24 5.28
CA VAL A 137 15.13 1.34 6.73
C VAL A 137 14.28 2.55 7.10
N THR A 138 14.53 3.71 6.48
CA THR A 138 13.73 4.93 6.74
C THR A 138 12.30 4.74 6.27
N ALA A 139 12.09 4.17 5.08
CA ALA A 139 10.76 3.86 4.57
C ALA A 139 10.03 2.86 5.47
N ALA A 140 10.72 1.82 5.98
CA ALA A 140 10.17 0.86 6.91
C ALA A 140 9.80 1.50 8.25
N PHE A 141 10.69 2.29 8.84
CA PHE A 141 10.43 2.98 10.09
C PHE A 141 9.21 3.92 9.97
N LEU A 142 9.16 4.70 8.91
CA LEU A 142 8.04 5.60 8.67
C LEU A 142 6.75 4.83 8.43
N SER A 143 6.77 3.77 7.61
CA SER A 143 5.59 2.97 7.30
C SER A 143 5.06 2.16 8.48
N ALA A 144 5.85 1.94 9.52
CA ALA A 144 5.37 1.35 10.77
C ALA A 144 4.41 2.27 11.55
N PHE A 145 4.45 3.58 11.31
CA PHE A 145 3.61 4.59 12.00
C PHE A 145 2.78 5.43 11.04
N LEU A 146 3.12 5.40 9.75
CA LEU A 146 2.46 6.14 8.70
C LEU A 146 2.04 5.13 7.61
N ASP A 147 0.95 5.41 6.94
CA ASP A 147 0.51 4.57 5.83
C ASP A 147 1.57 4.47 4.72
N ALA A 148 1.75 3.25 4.18
CA ALA A 148 2.74 2.94 3.14
C ALA A 148 2.57 3.80 1.87
N LEU A 149 1.32 4.11 1.48
CA LEU A 149 1.03 4.96 0.32
C LEU A 149 1.59 6.36 0.50
N THR A 150 1.42 6.94 1.67
CA THR A 150 1.92 8.29 1.97
C THR A 150 3.45 8.34 1.97
N VAL A 151 4.11 7.34 2.55
CA VAL A 151 5.58 7.27 2.56
C VAL A 151 6.11 7.20 1.13
N ILE A 152 5.56 6.32 0.29
CA ILE A 152 6.02 6.17 -1.10
C ILE A 152 5.67 7.41 -1.94
N ALA A 153 4.53 8.06 -1.70
CA ALA A 153 4.14 9.30 -2.40
C ALA A 153 5.15 10.43 -2.17
N VAL A 154 5.64 10.57 -0.94
CA VAL A 154 6.70 11.54 -0.61
C VAL A 154 7.99 11.19 -1.33
N ILE A 155 8.41 9.94 -1.31
CA ILE A 155 9.64 9.50 -2.00
C ILE A 155 9.53 9.73 -3.51
N ILE A 156 8.38 9.45 -4.11
CA ILE A 156 8.09 9.76 -5.51
C ILE A 156 8.21 11.27 -5.76
N SER A 157 7.67 12.10 -4.88
CA SER A 157 7.73 13.55 -5.01
C SER A 157 9.18 14.07 -4.99
N VAL A 158 10.04 13.53 -4.11
CA VAL A 158 11.49 13.81 -4.10
C VAL A 158 12.12 13.40 -5.43
N ALA A 159 11.83 12.20 -5.89
CA ALA A 159 12.41 11.64 -7.12
C ALA A 159 11.97 12.43 -8.37
N VAL A 160 10.70 12.82 -8.48
CA VAL A 160 10.18 13.67 -9.56
C VAL A 160 10.85 15.04 -9.54
N GLY A 161 10.94 15.66 -8.37
CA GLY A 161 11.59 16.97 -8.21
C GLY A 161 13.05 16.93 -8.70
N PHE A 162 13.81 15.97 -8.23
CA PHE A 162 15.22 15.82 -8.62
C PHE A 162 15.39 15.39 -10.08
N TYR A 163 14.52 14.53 -10.60
CA TYR A 163 14.52 14.17 -12.01
C TYR A 163 14.28 15.41 -12.89
N SER A 164 13.28 16.22 -12.55
CA SER A 164 12.95 17.44 -13.28
C SER A 164 14.11 18.45 -13.29
N ILE A 165 14.78 18.64 -12.14
CA ILE A 165 15.95 19.53 -12.02
C ILE A 165 17.08 19.07 -12.94
N TYR A 166 17.44 17.78 -12.87
CA TYR A 166 18.49 17.25 -13.72
C TYR A 166 18.14 17.33 -15.20
N HIS A 167 16.90 16.96 -15.57
CA HIS A 167 16.45 16.98 -16.96
C HIS A 167 16.47 18.38 -17.58
N LYS A 168 16.11 19.41 -16.80
CA LYS A 168 16.25 20.81 -17.23
C LYS A 168 17.68 21.19 -17.55
N VAL A 169 18.59 20.91 -16.62
CA VAL A 169 20.02 21.22 -16.79
C VAL A 169 20.63 20.44 -17.96
N ALA A 170 20.30 19.16 -18.09
CA ALA A 170 20.75 18.30 -19.18
C ALA A 170 20.24 18.76 -20.58
N SER A 171 19.11 19.45 -20.61
CA SER A 171 18.54 20.08 -21.81
C SER A 171 19.06 21.52 -22.07
N GLY A 172 20.08 21.96 -21.31
CA GLY A 172 20.69 23.27 -21.47
C GLY A 172 19.81 24.44 -20.99
N GLN A 173 18.81 24.15 -20.15
CA GLN A 173 17.89 25.17 -19.62
C GLN A 173 18.26 25.55 -18.18
N SER A 174 17.83 26.75 -17.75
CA SER A 174 18.01 27.15 -16.36
C SER A 174 17.05 26.39 -15.44
N VAL A 175 17.48 26.14 -14.19
CA VAL A 175 16.70 25.40 -13.17
C VAL A 175 15.31 26.05 -12.94
N HIS A 176 15.19 27.34 -13.11
CA HIS A 176 13.94 28.12 -12.87
C HIS A 176 13.02 28.25 -14.11
N SER A 177 13.41 27.72 -15.29
CA SER A 177 12.55 27.77 -16.48
C SER A 177 11.43 26.74 -16.41
N SER A 178 10.30 27.01 -17.08
CA SER A 178 9.29 25.98 -17.36
C SER A 178 9.87 24.99 -18.41
N HIS A 179 9.80 23.70 -18.13
CA HIS A 179 10.37 22.67 -19.02
C HIS A 179 9.51 21.41 -18.97
N ASP A 180 9.26 20.86 -20.15
CA ASP A 180 8.64 19.55 -20.28
C ASP A 180 9.69 18.45 -20.15
N HIS A 181 9.69 17.75 -19.04
CA HIS A 181 10.61 16.66 -18.74
C HIS A 181 10.10 15.27 -19.19
N THR A 182 9.02 15.23 -19.99
CA THR A 182 8.46 13.99 -20.52
C THR A 182 9.10 13.56 -21.82
N HIS A 183 9.78 14.49 -22.53
CA HIS A 183 10.41 14.26 -23.82
C HIS A 183 11.92 14.48 -23.78
N ASP A 184 12.70 13.51 -24.32
CA ASP A 184 14.17 13.52 -24.31
C ASP A 184 14.79 14.23 -25.53
N GLU A 185 14.01 14.87 -26.39
CA GLU A 185 14.46 15.43 -27.68
C GLU A 185 15.52 16.54 -27.54
N GLY A 186 15.53 17.25 -26.39
CA GLY A 186 16.49 18.32 -26.10
C GLY A 186 17.79 17.88 -25.43
N ILE A 187 17.98 16.58 -25.15
CA ILE A 187 19.12 16.08 -24.39
C ILE A 187 20.27 15.70 -25.34
N SER A 188 21.46 16.23 -25.05
CA SER A 188 22.67 15.92 -25.83
C SER A 188 23.07 14.43 -25.71
N GLU A 189 23.68 13.85 -26.71
CA GLU A 189 24.14 12.46 -26.70
C GLU A 189 25.10 12.19 -25.54
N LEU A 190 25.95 13.15 -25.15
CA LEU A 190 26.92 13.05 -24.03
C LEU A 190 26.23 12.93 -22.65
N THR A 191 25.02 13.45 -22.50
CA THR A 191 24.27 13.40 -21.23
C THR A 191 23.23 12.29 -21.20
N ARG A 192 23.00 11.60 -22.33
CA ARG A 192 22.00 10.53 -22.46
C ARG A 192 22.34 9.31 -21.61
N ASP A 193 23.62 8.91 -21.56
CA ASP A 193 24.07 7.79 -20.73
C ASP A 193 23.91 8.10 -19.24
N ASP A 194 24.21 9.32 -18.81
CA ASP A 194 24.00 9.76 -17.43
C ASP A 194 22.50 9.74 -17.07
N LEU A 195 21.63 10.14 -18.00
CA LEU A 195 20.18 10.10 -17.79
C LEU A 195 19.66 8.65 -17.64
N GLU A 196 20.11 7.72 -18.49
CA GLU A 196 19.71 6.31 -18.38
C GLU A 196 20.22 5.66 -17.08
N ASN A 197 21.46 5.96 -16.66
CA ASN A 197 22.00 5.53 -15.38
C ASN A 197 21.23 6.14 -14.21
N TYR A 198 20.82 7.40 -14.33
CA TYR A 198 20.01 8.06 -13.32
C TYR A 198 18.60 7.45 -13.21
N ARG A 199 17.96 7.15 -14.32
CA ARG A 199 16.69 6.40 -14.36
C ARG A 199 16.81 5.05 -13.67
N ALA A 200 17.86 4.30 -13.99
CA ALA A 200 18.13 2.99 -13.38
C ALA A 200 18.40 3.11 -11.87
N PHE A 201 19.13 4.15 -11.45
CA PHE A 201 19.37 4.46 -10.05
C PHE A 201 18.07 4.76 -9.31
N LEU A 202 17.20 5.61 -9.85
CA LEU A 202 15.90 5.95 -9.25
C LEU A 202 14.98 4.73 -9.16
N ARG A 203 14.90 3.91 -10.20
CA ARG A 203 14.12 2.64 -10.16
C ARG A 203 14.55 1.76 -8.99
N SER A 204 15.87 1.53 -8.87
CA SER A 204 16.44 0.73 -7.79
C SER A 204 16.09 1.30 -6.41
N LEU A 205 16.26 2.61 -6.23
CA LEU A 205 16.00 3.27 -4.95
C LEU A 205 14.52 3.20 -4.55
N LEU A 206 13.62 3.45 -5.49
CA LEU A 206 12.18 3.40 -5.28
C LEU A 206 11.68 1.98 -4.98
N MET A 207 12.23 0.97 -5.64
CA MET A 207 11.91 -0.43 -5.35
C MET A 207 12.35 -0.82 -3.93
N HIS A 208 13.54 -0.41 -3.49
CA HIS A 208 14.00 -0.63 -2.12
C HIS A 208 13.12 0.08 -1.09
N ALA A 209 12.71 1.31 -1.37
CA ALA A 209 11.78 2.04 -0.52
C ALA A 209 10.41 1.37 -0.46
N GLY A 210 9.86 0.93 -1.59
CA GLY A 210 8.59 0.21 -1.65
C GLY A 210 8.61 -1.12 -0.89
N VAL A 211 9.68 -1.90 -1.00
CA VAL A 211 9.87 -3.09 -0.15
C VAL A 211 10.01 -2.68 1.32
N GLY A 212 10.73 -1.59 1.60
CA GLY A 212 10.88 -1.05 2.94
C GLY A 212 9.54 -0.73 3.58
N THR A 213 8.61 -0.10 2.84
CA THR A 213 7.26 0.18 3.37
C THR A 213 6.50 -1.09 3.75
N ALA A 214 6.59 -2.14 2.95
CA ALA A 214 5.96 -3.43 3.28
C ALA A 214 6.59 -4.08 4.53
N LEU A 215 7.92 -4.05 4.64
CA LEU A 215 8.64 -4.60 5.80
C LEU A 215 8.35 -3.84 7.10
N GLY A 216 8.11 -2.54 7.03
CA GLY A 216 7.72 -1.72 8.17
C GLY A 216 6.24 -1.80 8.47
N GLY A 217 5.41 -1.69 7.44
CA GLY A 217 3.95 -1.69 7.55
C GLY A 217 3.40 -2.91 8.27
N VAL A 218 3.95 -4.09 8.02
CA VAL A 218 3.53 -5.34 8.67
C VAL A 218 3.78 -5.39 10.19
N THR A 219 4.63 -4.51 10.73
CA THR A 219 5.09 -4.60 12.13
C THR A 219 4.11 -4.04 13.15
N THR A 220 3.29 -3.08 12.77
CA THR A 220 2.36 -2.39 13.68
C THR A 220 0.93 -2.40 13.15
N MET A 221 -0.03 -2.23 14.04
CA MET A 221 -1.45 -2.21 13.66
C MET A 221 -1.85 -1.00 12.81
N VAL A 222 -1.03 0.04 12.74
CA VAL A 222 -1.33 1.27 11.98
C VAL A 222 -0.57 1.38 10.67
N GLY A 223 0.40 0.49 10.44
CA GLY A 223 1.24 0.52 9.23
C GLY A 223 0.49 0.16 7.94
N GLU A 224 -0.56 -0.65 8.07
CA GLU A 224 -1.44 -1.05 6.97
C GLU A 224 -2.88 -1.20 7.49
N PRO A 225 -3.93 -0.87 6.71
CA PRO A 225 -5.31 -0.91 7.19
C PRO A 225 -5.79 -2.30 7.66
N GLN A 226 -5.38 -3.38 6.98
CA GLN A 226 -5.73 -4.75 7.38
C GLN A 226 -5.16 -5.13 8.75
N ASN A 227 -4.02 -4.58 9.13
CA ASN A 227 -3.42 -4.85 10.43
C ASN A 227 -4.33 -4.36 11.56
N LEU A 228 -4.97 -3.19 11.37
CA LEU A 228 -5.90 -2.64 12.36
C LEU A 228 -7.15 -3.51 12.47
N ILE A 229 -7.69 -4.02 11.36
CA ILE A 229 -8.82 -4.96 11.36
C ILE A 229 -8.44 -6.23 12.12
N ILE A 230 -7.28 -6.81 11.84
CA ILE A 230 -6.80 -8.02 12.52
C ILE A 230 -6.59 -7.75 14.01
N ALA A 231 -5.99 -6.62 14.38
CA ALA A 231 -5.78 -6.24 15.78
C ALA A 231 -7.10 -6.07 16.54
N ASP A 232 -8.08 -5.42 15.92
CA ASP A 232 -9.41 -5.20 16.50
C ASP A 232 -10.15 -6.53 16.70
N GLN A 233 -10.21 -7.38 15.69
CA GLN A 233 -10.80 -8.72 15.78
C GLN A 233 -10.11 -9.61 16.82
N ALA A 234 -8.80 -9.45 16.99
CA ALA A 234 -8.02 -10.15 18.00
C ALA A 234 -8.12 -9.52 19.40
N GLY A 235 -8.57 -8.26 19.50
CA GLY A 235 -8.59 -7.50 20.74
C GLY A 235 -7.19 -7.11 21.22
N TRP A 236 -6.22 -6.95 20.29
CA TRP A 236 -4.84 -6.61 20.62
C TRP A 236 -4.63 -5.09 20.63
N LEU A 237 -3.96 -4.62 21.68
CA LEU A 237 -3.46 -3.25 21.73
C LEU A 237 -2.18 -3.08 20.88
N PHE A 238 -1.81 -1.82 20.60
CA PHE A 238 -0.64 -1.49 19.76
C PHE A 238 0.64 -2.22 20.17
N GLY A 239 0.98 -2.21 21.48
CA GLY A 239 2.18 -2.89 21.98
C GLY A 239 2.08 -4.41 21.90
N GLU A 240 0.90 -4.97 22.13
CA GLU A 240 0.66 -6.42 22.03
C GLU A 240 0.79 -6.87 20.57
N PHE A 241 0.17 -6.16 19.64
CA PHE A 241 0.31 -6.45 18.21
C PHE A 241 1.78 -6.46 17.77
N LEU A 242 2.53 -5.40 18.13
CA LEU A 242 3.95 -5.29 17.81
C LEU A 242 4.75 -6.50 18.35
N LEU A 243 4.52 -6.87 19.60
CA LEU A 243 5.24 -7.99 20.24
C LEU A 243 4.87 -9.35 19.63
N ARG A 244 3.61 -9.56 19.27
CA ARG A 244 3.16 -10.82 18.62
C ARG A 244 3.67 -10.95 17.19
N MET A 245 3.83 -9.82 16.47
CA MET A 245 4.40 -9.82 15.11
C MET A 245 5.92 -9.90 15.11
N ALA A 246 6.61 -9.41 16.15
CA ALA A 246 8.07 -9.29 16.19
C ALA A 246 8.84 -10.61 15.91
N PRO A 247 8.42 -11.78 16.41
CA PRO A 247 9.11 -13.04 16.12
C PRO A 247 9.23 -13.37 14.63
N VAL A 248 8.26 -12.91 13.81
CA VAL A 248 8.26 -13.09 12.36
C VAL A 248 8.86 -11.87 11.65
N THR A 249 8.43 -10.67 12.04
CA THR A 249 8.76 -9.46 11.29
C THR A 249 10.22 -9.03 11.46
N VAL A 250 10.84 -9.29 12.61
CA VAL A 250 12.26 -8.94 12.85
C VAL A 250 13.20 -9.81 11.98
N PRO A 251 13.11 -11.14 11.96
CA PRO A 251 13.92 -11.97 11.06
C PRO A 251 13.69 -11.62 9.59
N VAL A 252 12.44 -11.40 9.19
CA VAL A 252 12.07 -11.02 7.82
C VAL A 252 12.66 -9.66 7.45
N PHE A 253 12.62 -8.67 8.35
CA PHE A 253 13.25 -7.38 8.16
C PHE A 253 14.76 -7.50 7.93
N ILE A 254 15.47 -8.26 8.77
CA ILE A 254 16.90 -8.51 8.61
C ILE A 254 17.19 -9.17 7.26
N ALA A 255 16.43 -10.17 6.88
CA ALA A 255 16.58 -10.85 5.60
C ALA A 255 16.29 -9.93 4.40
N GLY A 256 15.29 -9.05 4.51
CA GLY A 256 15.01 -8.02 3.53
C GLY A 256 16.17 -7.05 3.36
N MET A 257 16.79 -6.61 4.45
CA MET A 257 17.99 -5.74 4.41
C MET A 257 19.21 -6.45 3.82
N LEU A 258 19.41 -7.73 4.15
CA LEU A 258 20.45 -8.56 3.52
C LEU A 258 20.21 -8.74 2.02
N THR A 259 18.97 -8.97 1.61
CA THR A 259 18.58 -9.05 0.20
C THR A 259 18.88 -7.73 -0.51
N CYS A 260 18.51 -6.57 0.07
CA CYS A 260 18.85 -5.25 -0.45
C CYS A 260 20.37 -5.09 -0.68
N MET A 261 21.17 -5.47 0.31
CA MET A 261 22.64 -5.41 0.22
C MET A 261 23.16 -6.32 -0.89
N LEU A 262 22.66 -7.56 -1.00
CA LEU A 262 23.13 -8.54 -1.97
C LEU A 262 22.77 -8.15 -3.41
N VAL A 263 21.53 -7.74 -3.68
CA VAL A 263 21.11 -7.37 -5.05
C VAL A 263 21.87 -6.13 -5.55
N GLU A 264 22.16 -5.17 -4.66
CA GLU A 264 22.96 -3.99 -5.00
C GLU A 264 24.43 -4.34 -5.21
N LYS A 265 25.01 -5.19 -4.35
CA LYS A 265 26.41 -5.61 -4.43
C LYS A 265 26.69 -6.42 -5.70
N PHE A 266 25.81 -7.38 -6.02
CA PHE A 266 25.97 -8.25 -7.18
C PHE A 266 25.36 -7.66 -8.46
N ARG A 267 24.64 -6.55 -8.39
CA ARG A 267 24.03 -5.85 -9.53
C ARG A 267 23.08 -6.74 -10.35
N ILE A 268 22.27 -7.53 -9.66
CA ILE A 268 21.31 -8.46 -10.28
C ILE A 268 19.89 -7.89 -10.23
N PHE A 269 18.98 -8.43 -11.03
CA PHE A 269 17.55 -8.07 -11.10
C PHE A 269 17.28 -6.57 -11.38
N GLY A 270 18.22 -5.85 -12.04
CA GLY A 270 18.06 -4.43 -12.35
C GLY A 270 18.55 -3.46 -11.28
N TYR A 271 19.23 -3.97 -10.25
CA TYR A 271 19.88 -3.18 -9.20
C TYR A 271 21.35 -2.86 -9.52
N GLY A 272 22.00 -2.03 -8.70
CA GLY A 272 23.42 -1.73 -8.77
C GLY A 272 23.78 -0.47 -9.57
N ALA A 273 22.82 0.24 -10.16
CA ALA A 273 23.06 1.52 -10.82
C ALA A 273 23.45 2.60 -9.78
N ARG A 274 24.50 3.36 -10.08
CA ARG A 274 24.99 4.44 -9.21
C ARG A 274 24.47 5.79 -9.70
N LEU A 275 24.31 6.73 -8.78
CA LEU A 275 24.03 8.12 -9.13
C LEU A 275 25.24 8.71 -9.87
N PRO A 276 25.11 9.16 -11.13
CA PRO A 276 26.19 9.77 -11.87
C PRO A 276 26.74 11.01 -11.14
N ALA A 277 28.06 11.24 -11.26
CA ALA A 277 28.73 12.33 -10.53
C ALA A 277 28.18 13.70 -10.93
N ASN A 278 27.91 13.91 -12.23
CA ASN A 278 27.35 15.16 -12.75
C ASN A 278 25.93 15.40 -12.19
N VAL A 279 25.08 14.36 -12.17
CA VAL A 279 23.73 14.45 -11.59
C VAL A 279 23.82 14.83 -10.12
N ARG A 280 24.71 14.16 -9.37
CA ARG A 280 24.90 14.45 -7.96
C ARG A 280 25.32 15.90 -7.69
N GLN A 281 26.25 16.41 -8.50
CA GLN A 281 26.72 17.79 -8.34
C GLN A 281 25.57 18.80 -8.56
N ILE A 282 24.80 18.63 -9.62
CA ILE A 282 23.64 19.49 -9.93
C ILE A 282 22.65 19.50 -8.77
N LEU A 283 22.35 18.32 -8.20
CA LEU A 283 21.41 18.21 -7.09
C LEU A 283 21.95 18.83 -5.80
N LEU A 284 23.26 18.72 -5.54
CA LEU A 284 23.91 19.36 -4.39
C LEU A 284 23.92 20.89 -4.51
N ASP A 285 24.19 21.41 -5.71
CA ASP A 285 24.18 22.86 -5.97
C ASP A 285 22.77 23.42 -5.75
N PHE A 286 21.76 22.72 -6.24
CA PHE A 286 20.36 23.08 -6.00
C PHE A 286 19.98 23.07 -4.51
N ASP A 287 20.30 21.99 -3.76
CA ASP A 287 20.03 21.91 -2.32
C ASP A 287 20.77 23.02 -1.54
N SER A 288 21.97 23.39 -1.98
CA SER A 288 22.75 24.46 -1.36
C SER A 288 22.08 25.84 -1.56
N GLU A 289 21.52 26.09 -2.73
CA GLU A 289 20.79 27.30 -3.06
C GLU A 289 19.47 27.38 -2.28
N GLU A 290 18.71 26.30 -2.25
CA GLU A 290 17.49 26.20 -1.44
C GLU A 290 17.75 26.43 0.06
N ARG A 291 18.86 25.91 0.59
CA ARG A 291 19.25 26.15 2.00
C ARG A 291 19.49 27.63 2.30
N LYS A 292 20.12 28.36 1.37
CA LYS A 292 20.36 29.81 1.54
C LYS A 292 19.07 30.62 1.58
N ASN A 293 18.06 30.15 0.82
CA ASN A 293 16.77 30.82 0.70
C ASN A 293 15.79 30.42 1.82
N ARG A 294 16.10 29.41 2.62
CA ARG A 294 15.24 28.93 3.70
C ARG A 294 15.09 29.95 4.82
N THR A 295 13.85 30.31 5.11
CA THR A 295 13.51 31.27 6.16
C THR A 295 13.47 30.59 7.55
N ASN A 296 13.55 31.41 8.62
CA ASN A 296 13.35 30.91 9.99
C ASN A 296 11.94 30.31 10.18
N GLN A 297 10.96 30.79 9.43
CA GLN A 297 9.60 30.26 9.46
C GLN A 297 9.55 28.84 8.89
N ASP A 298 10.31 28.55 7.82
CA ASP A 298 10.38 27.20 7.25
C ASP A 298 11.09 26.23 8.21
N VAL A 299 12.13 26.70 8.89
CA VAL A 299 12.81 25.91 9.93
C VAL A 299 11.86 25.62 11.11
N ALA A 300 11.09 26.61 11.55
CA ALA A 300 10.10 26.42 12.62
C ALA A 300 9.04 25.37 12.25
N LYS A 301 8.55 25.38 10.99
CA LYS A 301 7.61 24.38 10.51
C LYS A 301 8.20 22.96 10.59
N LEU A 302 9.47 22.77 10.24
CA LEU A 302 10.13 21.47 10.35
C LEU A 302 10.22 20.98 11.80
N TRP A 303 10.53 21.87 12.76
CA TRP A 303 10.55 21.54 14.18
C TRP A 303 9.16 21.16 14.70
N VAL A 304 8.12 21.89 14.30
CA VAL A 304 6.72 21.56 14.62
C VAL A 304 6.35 20.19 14.09
N GLN A 305 6.63 19.92 12.82
CA GLN A 305 6.34 18.61 12.22
C GLN A 305 7.13 17.48 12.90
N GLY A 306 8.38 17.73 13.30
CA GLY A 306 9.17 16.77 14.08
C GLY A 306 8.57 16.49 15.47
N ALA A 307 8.11 17.51 16.17
CA ALA A 307 7.43 17.35 17.47
C ALA A 307 6.11 16.56 17.31
N ILE A 308 5.36 16.82 16.22
CA ILE A 308 4.12 16.09 15.91
C ILE A 308 4.40 14.63 15.55
N ALA A 309 5.50 14.34 14.86
CA ALA A 309 5.91 12.96 14.60
C ALA A 309 6.20 12.20 15.92
N VAL A 310 6.86 12.84 16.88
CA VAL A 310 7.05 12.26 18.22
C VAL A 310 5.71 12.09 18.94
N TRP A 311 4.82 13.08 18.89
CA TRP A 311 3.45 12.97 19.44
C TRP A 311 2.69 11.80 18.87
N LEU A 312 2.71 11.63 17.54
CA LEU A 312 2.06 10.51 16.85
C LEU A 312 2.57 9.17 17.38
N ILE A 313 3.89 8.97 17.41
CA ILE A 313 4.49 7.72 17.89
C ILE A 313 4.12 7.45 19.35
N VAL A 314 4.22 8.46 20.22
CA VAL A 314 3.89 8.33 21.65
C VAL A 314 2.39 8.06 21.83
N GLY A 315 1.52 8.78 21.12
CA GLY A 315 0.08 8.61 21.17
C GLY A 315 -0.37 7.21 20.80
N LEU A 316 0.21 6.65 19.72
CA LEU A 316 -0.04 5.27 19.28
C LEU A 316 0.54 4.24 20.26
N ALA A 317 1.79 4.40 20.67
CA ALA A 317 2.47 3.44 21.56
C ALA A 317 1.81 3.34 22.94
N LEU A 318 1.32 4.46 23.49
CA LEU A 318 0.62 4.52 24.77
C LEU A 318 -0.90 4.31 24.64
N HIS A 319 -1.41 4.11 23.42
CA HIS A 319 -2.84 3.93 23.11
C HIS A 319 -3.71 5.03 23.76
N LEU A 320 -3.30 6.29 23.58
CA LEU A 320 -3.96 7.43 24.25
C LEU A 320 -5.40 7.68 23.76
N ALA A 321 -5.70 7.28 22.53
CA ALA A 321 -7.02 7.34 21.92
C ALA A 321 -7.10 6.34 20.74
N ALA A 322 -8.30 6.16 20.18
CA ALA A 322 -8.49 5.44 18.93
C ALA A 322 -7.58 6.02 17.82
N VAL A 323 -7.04 5.17 16.96
CA VAL A 323 -6.01 5.52 15.98
C VAL A 323 -6.44 6.69 15.08
N GLY A 324 -7.70 6.69 14.60
CA GLY A 324 -8.24 7.78 13.81
C GLY A 324 -8.25 9.13 14.56
N LEU A 325 -8.54 9.13 15.88
CA LEU A 325 -8.53 10.33 16.69
C LEU A 325 -7.11 10.88 16.91
N ILE A 326 -6.12 10.00 17.02
CA ILE A 326 -4.71 10.41 17.04
C ILE A 326 -4.36 11.10 15.71
N GLY A 327 -4.80 10.54 14.56
CA GLY A 327 -4.66 11.18 13.25
C GLY A 327 -5.32 12.56 13.17
N LEU A 328 -6.53 12.71 13.71
CA LEU A 328 -7.20 14.01 13.80
C LEU A 328 -6.41 15.00 14.65
N SER A 329 -5.83 14.57 15.78
CA SER A 329 -4.97 15.42 16.60
C SER A 329 -3.72 15.90 15.83
N VAL A 330 -3.15 15.04 14.97
CA VAL A 330 -2.03 15.42 14.08
C VAL A 330 -2.47 16.53 13.11
N ILE A 331 -3.64 16.41 12.48
CA ILE A 331 -4.18 17.47 11.62
C ILE A 331 -4.27 18.78 12.38
N ILE A 332 -4.92 18.76 13.54
CA ILE A 332 -5.15 19.97 14.36
C ILE A 332 -3.83 20.61 14.76
N LEU A 333 -2.89 19.83 15.32
CA LEU A 333 -1.59 20.34 15.75
C LEU A 333 -0.78 20.85 14.57
N ALA A 334 -0.72 20.12 13.47
CA ALA A 334 0.05 20.51 12.29
C ALA A 334 -0.49 21.81 11.70
N THR A 335 -1.78 21.94 11.50
CA THR A 335 -2.38 23.12 10.87
C THR A 335 -2.34 24.33 11.79
N ALA A 336 -2.61 24.16 13.09
CA ALA A 336 -2.57 25.26 14.07
C ALA A 336 -1.17 25.87 14.20
N PHE A 337 -0.12 25.04 14.27
CA PHE A 337 1.24 25.52 14.50
C PHE A 337 2.05 25.81 13.22
N THR A 338 1.54 25.44 12.03
CA THR A 338 2.16 25.82 10.75
C THR A 338 1.42 26.94 10.04
N GLY A 339 0.30 27.41 10.61
CA GLY A 339 -0.49 28.54 10.07
C GLY A 339 -1.38 28.18 8.89
N VAL A 340 -1.80 26.92 8.77
CA VAL A 340 -2.76 26.47 7.75
C VAL A 340 -4.16 26.59 8.34
N ILE A 341 -4.90 27.65 7.97
CA ILE A 341 -6.24 27.93 8.51
C ILE A 341 -7.33 27.93 7.42
N GLU A 342 -6.96 27.75 6.17
CA GLU A 342 -7.88 27.81 5.04
C GLU A 342 -8.53 26.46 4.78
N GLU A 343 -9.87 26.44 4.66
CA GLU A 343 -10.65 25.22 4.35
C GLU A 343 -10.18 24.51 3.09
N HIS A 344 -9.81 25.26 2.04
CA HIS A 344 -9.30 24.70 0.79
C HIS A 344 -8.00 23.88 1.00
N SER A 345 -7.12 24.35 1.87
CA SER A 345 -5.86 23.64 2.19
C SER A 345 -6.12 22.36 3.00
N LEU A 346 -7.13 22.38 3.87
CA LEU A 346 -7.62 21.19 4.56
C LEU A 346 -8.25 20.20 3.58
N GLY A 347 -9.11 20.69 2.66
CA GLY A 347 -9.76 19.86 1.64
C GLY A 347 -8.79 19.03 0.82
N LYS A 348 -7.66 19.63 0.40
CA LYS A 348 -6.61 18.92 -0.35
C LYS A 348 -6.02 17.72 0.40
N ALA A 349 -5.88 17.79 1.71
CA ALA A 349 -5.38 16.70 2.51
C ALA A 349 -6.37 15.52 2.52
N PHE A 350 -7.67 15.81 2.57
CA PHE A 350 -8.71 14.77 2.51
C PHE A 350 -8.92 14.21 1.10
N GLU A 351 -8.64 14.97 0.03
CA GLU A 351 -8.69 14.48 -1.35
C GLU A 351 -7.80 13.27 -1.58
N GLU A 352 -6.67 13.16 -0.88
CA GLU A 352 -5.76 12.00 -0.98
C GLU A 352 -6.34 10.76 -0.26
N ALA A 353 -7.10 10.94 0.82
CA ALA A 353 -7.62 9.87 1.67
C ALA A 353 -8.95 9.27 1.15
N LEU A 354 -9.85 10.11 0.66
CA LEU A 354 -11.24 9.73 0.39
C LEU A 354 -11.43 8.64 -0.69
N PRO A 355 -10.69 8.62 -1.82
CA PRO A 355 -10.90 7.60 -2.85
C PRO A 355 -10.69 6.19 -2.33
N PHE A 356 -9.65 5.96 -1.52
CA PHE A 356 -9.37 4.66 -0.95
C PHE A 356 -10.34 4.32 0.19
N THR A 357 -10.74 5.29 0.99
CA THR A 357 -11.78 5.11 2.02
C THR A 357 -13.12 4.68 1.40
N ALA A 358 -13.51 5.27 0.28
CA ALA A 358 -14.72 4.88 -0.46
C ALA A 358 -14.60 3.46 -1.03
N LEU A 359 -13.44 3.09 -1.56
CA LEU A 359 -13.17 1.73 -2.03
C LEU A 359 -13.25 0.72 -0.88
N LEU A 360 -12.77 1.07 0.30
CA LEU A 360 -12.86 0.21 1.48
C LEU A 360 -14.33 -0.03 1.89
N ALA A 361 -15.19 0.98 1.78
CA ALA A 361 -16.62 0.78 2.01
C ALA A 361 -17.24 -0.23 1.02
N VAL A 362 -16.79 -0.25 -0.23
CA VAL A 362 -17.16 -1.28 -1.21
C VAL A 362 -16.63 -2.66 -0.78
N PHE A 363 -15.40 -2.75 -0.27
CA PHE A 363 -14.86 -4.01 0.26
C PHE A 363 -15.75 -4.59 1.36
N PHE A 364 -16.16 -3.78 2.33
CA PHE A 364 -17.06 -4.23 3.40
C PHE A 364 -18.42 -4.66 2.89
N SER A 365 -18.89 -4.10 1.77
CA SER A 365 -20.12 -4.57 1.11
C SER A 365 -19.94 -5.98 0.51
N ILE A 366 -18.78 -6.29 -0.05
CA ILE A 366 -18.48 -7.64 -0.55
C ILE A 366 -18.24 -8.61 0.62
N VAL A 367 -17.59 -8.17 1.71
CA VAL A 367 -17.43 -8.96 2.94
C VAL A 367 -18.80 -9.33 3.51
N ALA A 368 -19.77 -8.41 3.51
CA ALA A 368 -21.15 -8.70 3.91
C ALA A 368 -21.79 -9.84 3.09
N VAL A 369 -21.54 -9.88 1.77
CA VAL A 369 -21.99 -11.01 0.91
C VAL A 369 -21.28 -12.31 1.33
N ILE A 370 -19.98 -12.28 1.58
CA ILE A 370 -19.19 -13.44 1.97
C ILE A 370 -19.75 -14.05 3.26
N ILE A 371 -20.10 -13.21 4.25
CA ILE A 371 -20.66 -13.62 5.53
C ILE A 371 -22.07 -14.18 5.34
N ASP A 372 -22.98 -13.45 4.68
CA ASP A 372 -24.37 -13.86 4.52
C ASP A 372 -24.53 -15.14 3.68
N GLN A 373 -23.61 -15.40 2.74
CA GLN A 373 -23.60 -16.60 1.91
C GLN A 373 -22.68 -17.71 2.47
N GLU A 374 -22.04 -17.53 3.64
CA GLU A 374 -21.09 -18.46 4.28
C GLU A 374 -20.01 -19.00 3.33
N LEU A 375 -19.47 -18.15 2.43
CA LEU A 375 -18.66 -18.60 1.30
C LEU A 375 -17.35 -19.28 1.73
N PHE A 376 -16.64 -18.72 2.71
CA PHE A 376 -15.35 -19.24 3.12
C PHE A 376 -15.42 -20.35 4.16
N LYS A 377 -16.57 -20.59 4.77
CA LYS A 377 -16.74 -21.63 5.79
C LYS A 377 -16.22 -23.01 5.35
N PRO A 378 -16.53 -23.55 4.13
CA PRO A 378 -15.99 -24.83 3.71
C PRO A 378 -14.46 -24.85 3.57
N VAL A 379 -13.86 -23.71 3.20
CA VAL A 379 -12.40 -23.57 3.07
C VAL A 379 -11.75 -23.57 4.44
N ILE A 380 -12.29 -22.81 5.37
CA ILE A 380 -11.80 -22.74 6.76
C ILE A 380 -11.96 -24.10 7.45
N ASP A 381 -13.12 -24.74 7.34
CA ASP A 381 -13.36 -26.07 7.90
C ASP A 381 -12.35 -27.10 7.37
N ALA A 382 -12.05 -27.06 6.07
CA ALA A 382 -11.07 -27.96 5.46
C ALA A 382 -9.65 -27.75 6.02
N VAL A 383 -9.26 -26.51 6.27
CA VAL A 383 -7.92 -26.18 6.83
C VAL A 383 -7.88 -26.46 8.33
N LEU A 384 -8.93 -26.15 9.08
CA LEU A 384 -9.00 -26.39 10.52
C LEU A 384 -9.04 -27.90 10.87
N ASN A 385 -9.50 -28.74 9.96
CA ASN A 385 -9.45 -30.21 10.11
C ASN A 385 -8.05 -30.82 9.95
N VAL A 386 -7.03 -30.04 9.59
CA VAL A 386 -5.65 -30.50 9.55
C VAL A 386 -5.13 -30.63 10.99
N GLU A 387 -4.74 -31.83 11.42
CA GLU A 387 -4.34 -32.11 12.80
C GLU A 387 -3.03 -31.40 13.22
N ASP A 388 -2.10 -31.19 12.26
CA ASP A 388 -0.83 -30.54 12.53
C ASP A 388 -0.95 -29.02 12.47
N HIS A 389 -0.81 -28.36 13.62
CA HIS A 389 -0.89 -26.90 13.73
C HIS A 389 0.14 -26.16 12.87
N GLY A 390 1.36 -26.73 12.70
CA GLY A 390 2.38 -26.12 11.85
C GLY A 390 1.94 -26.10 10.37
N THR A 391 1.40 -27.21 9.89
CA THR A 391 0.83 -27.31 8.53
C THR A 391 -0.38 -26.40 8.37
N GLN A 392 -1.23 -26.28 9.37
CA GLN A 392 -2.37 -25.34 9.39
C GLN A 392 -1.93 -23.89 9.18
N LEU A 393 -0.95 -23.43 9.98
CA LEU A 393 -0.38 -22.09 9.86
C LEU A 393 0.25 -21.84 8.50
N ALA A 394 0.99 -22.83 7.98
CA ALA A 394 1.61 -22.76 6.66
C ALA A 394 0.55 -22.66 5.54
N LEU A 395 -0.55 -23.41 5.63
CA LEU A 395 -1.65 -23.35 4.66
C LEU A 395 -2.34 -21.99 4.67
N PHE A 396 -2.65 -21.46 5.87
CA PHE A 396 -3.21 -20.11 5.99
C PHE A 396 -2.27 -19.04 5.41
N TYR A 397 -0.99 -19.11 5.73
CA TYR A 397 -0.01 -18.19 5.18
C TYR A 397 0.07 -18.25 3.66
N VAL A 398 0.19 -19.46 3.09
CA VAL A 398 0.31 -19.65 1.64
C VAL A 398 -0.96 -19.21 0.92
N ALA A 399 -2.14 -19.57 1.44
CA ALA A 399 -3.42 -19.19 0.85
C ALA A 399 -3.61 -17.66 0.85
N ASN A 400 -3.36 -17.02 2.00
CA ASN A 400 -3.37 -15.55 2.11
C ASN A 400 -2.35 -14.92 1.16
N GLY A 401 -1.12 -15.44 1.14
CA GLY A 401 -0.05 -14.91 0.31
C GLY A 401 -0.33 -14.97 -1.18
N LEU A 402 -0.82 -16.10 -1.67
CA LEU A 402 -1.16 -16.26 -3.08
C LEU A 402 -2.30 -15.32 -3.51
N LEU A 403 -3.33 -15.20 -2.67
CA LEU A 403 -4.43 -14.32 -2.96
C LEU A 403 -3.99 -12.84 -2.88
N SER A 404 -3.17 -12.50 -1.91
CA SER A 404 -2.65 -11.15 -1.70
C SER A 404 -1.66 -10.68 -2.79
N MET A 405 -1.02 -11.60 -3.52
CA MET A 405 -0.19 -11.24 -4.69
C MET A 405 -1.00 -10.67 -5.85
N VAL A 406 -2.29 -10.95 -5.93
CA VAL A 406 -3.15 -10.55 -7.06
C VAL A 406 -4.33 -9.67 -6.65
N SER A 407 -4.63 -9.60 -5.36
CA SER A 407 -5.74 -8.87 -4.77
C SER A 407 -5.25 -7.87 -3.72
N ASP A 408 -6.15 -7.02 -3.23
CA ASP A 408 -5.86 -6.07 -2.16
C ASP A 408 -5.71 -6.76 -0.80
N ASN A 409 -4.70 -6.34 -0.01
CA ASN A 409 -4.37 -6.91 1.29
C ASN A 409 -5.49 -6.72 2.31
N VAL A 410 -6.19 -5.58 2.26
CA VAL A 410 -7.27 -5.27 3.21
C VAL A 410 -8.42 -6.25 3.02
N PHE A 411 -8.80 -6.48 1.76
CA PHE A 411 -9.84 -7.46 1.43
C PHE A 411 -9.47 -8.86 1.93
N VAL A 412 -8.26 -9.33 1.58
CA VAL A 412 -7.80 -10.67 1.97
C VAL A 412 -7.74 -10.82 3.49
N GLY A 413 -7.08 -9.89 4.17
CA GLY A 413 -6.93 -9.92 5.63
C GLY A 413 -8.28 -9.89 6.35
N THR A 414 -9.23 -9.06 5.89
CA THR A 414 -10.57 -8.97 6.48
C THR A 414 -11.33 -10.28 6.36
N VAL A 415 -11.36 -10.87 5.17
CA VAL A 415 -12.09 -12.14 4.94
C VAL A 415 -11.56 -13.24 5.86
N TYR A 416 -10.25 -13.47 5.85
CA TYR A 416 -9.69 -14.57 6.63
C TYR A 416 -9.80 -14.37 8.14
N ILE A 417 -9.56 -13.15 8.64
CA ILE A 417 -9.65 -12.92 10.10
C ILE A 417 -11.08 -13.00 10.61
N THR A 418 -12.07 -12.57 9.83
CA THR A 418 -13.48 -12.66 10.19
C THR A 418 -13.91 -14.13 10.33
N GLU A 419 -13.54 -14.97 9.39
CA GLU A 419 -13.85 -16.40 9.42
C GLU A 419 -13.16 -17.13 10.58
N VAL A 420 -11.88 -16.85 10.82
CA VAL A 420 -11.16 -17.43 11.96
C VAL A 420 -11.71 -16.93 13.30
N LYS A 421 -12.20 -15.69 13.35
CA LYS A 421 -12.91 -15.15 14.52
C LYS A 421 -14.22 -15.88 14.77
N THR A 422 -14.97 -16.20 13.71
CA THR A 422 -16.18 -17.01 13.80
C THR A 422 -15.87 -18.38 14.37
N ALA A 423 -14.83 -19.06 13.87
CA ALA A 423 -14.38 -20.35 14.38
C ALA A 423 -13.99 -20.31 15.89
N LEU A 424 -13.37 -19.22 16.34
CA LEU A 424 -13.10 -18.99 17.76
C LEU A 424 -14.41 -18.83 18.57
N THR A 425 -15.35 -18.07 18.05
CA THR A 425 -16.61 -17.78 18.73
C THR A 425 -17.50 -19.03 18.84
N GLU A 426 -17.46 -19.89 17.82
CA GLU A 426 -18.14 -21.19 17.79
C GLU A 426 -17.43 -22.27 18.62
N GLY A 427 -16.25 -21.97 19.17
CA GLY A 427 -15.48 -22.90 20.01
C GLY A 427 -14.75 -23.99 19.23
N MET A 428 -14.59 -23.84 17.92
CA MET A 428 -13.87 -24.79 17.05
C MET A 428 -12.36 -24.73 17.26
N ILE A 429 -11.84 -23.57 17.65
CA ILE A 429 -10.42 -23.33 17.91
C ILE A 429 -10.21 -22.68 19.29
N SER A 430 -9.02 -22.89 19.87
CA SER A 430 -8.61 -22.20 21.08
C SER A 430 -8.20 -20.75 20.82
N ARG A 431 -8.12 -19.92 21.88
CA ARG A 431 -7.60 -18.56 21.80
C ARG A 431 -6.15 -18.53 21.30
N ASP A 432 -5.30 -19.42 21.79
CA ASP A 432 -3.90 -19.48 21.39
C ASP A 432 -3.76 -19.84 19.90
N GLN A 433 -4.58 -20.77 19.41
CA GLN A 433 -4.63 -21.12 18.00
C GLN A 433 -5.12 -19.95 17.14
N PHE A 434 -6.15 -19.23 17.60
CA PHE A 434 -6.61 -18.02 16.95
C PHE A 434 -5.50 -16.96 16.83
N ASP A 435 -4.78 -16.71 17.93
CA ASP A 435 -3.70 -15.73 17.95
C ASP A 435 -2.57 -16.08 16.95
N LEU A 436 -2.19 -17.36 16.85
CA LEU A 436 -1.22 -17.82 15.87
C LEU A 436 -1.72 -17.68 14.42
N LEU A 437 -3.00 -18.02 14.18
CA LEU A 437 -3.62 -17.84 12.86
C LEU A 437 -3.71 -16.35 12.47
N ALA A 438 -4.03 -15.48 13.41
CA ALA A 438 -4.06 -14.03 13.18
C ALA A 438 -2.67 -13.48 12.78
N VAL A 439 -1.58 -13.97 13.42
CA VAL A 439 -0.21 -13.65 13.00
C VAL A 439 0.07 -14.16 11.58
N ALA A 440 -0.32 -15.40 11.27
CA ALA A 440 -0.12 -15.99 9.94
C ALA A 440 -0.92 -15.24 8.85
N ILE A 441 -2.15 -14.83 9.15
CA ILE A 441 -2.98 -14.02 8.25
C ILE A 441 -2.32 -12.66 8.01
N ASN A 442 -1.95 -11.94 9.07
CA ASN A 442 -1.33 -10.62 8.93
C ASN A 442 -0.05 -10.65 8.10
N THR A 443 0.84 -11.55 8.43
CA THR A 443 2.13 -11.67 7.75
C THR A 443 1.99 -12.26 6.34
N GLY A 444 1.03 -13.19 6.15
CA GLY A 444 0.69 -13.76 4.85
C GLY A 444 0.11 -12.75 3.87
N THR A 445 -0.70 -11.81 4.33
CA THR A 445 -1.23 -10.74 3.47
C THR A 445 -0.17 -9.70 3.10
N ASN A 446 0.75 -9.39 4.00
CA ASN A 446 1.69 -8.29 3.84
C ASN A 446 2.99 -8.68 3.09
N LEU A 447 3.60 -9.81 3.42
CA LEU A 447 4.95 -10.13 2.94
C LEU A 447 5.00 -10.66 1.51
N PRO A 448 4.17 -11.64 1.09
CA PRO A 448 4.14 -12.12 -0.28
C PRO A 448 3.59 -11.10 -1.28
N SER A 449 2.80 -10.14 -0.81
CA SER A 449 2.17 -9.10 -1.66
C SER A 449 3.18 -8.25 -2.45
N VAL A 450 4.43 -8.15 -1.99
CA VAL A 450 5.51 -7.47 -2.73
C VAL A 450 5.83 -8.11 -4.08
N ALA A 451 5.31 -9.31 -4.37
CA ALA A 451 5.55 -10.02 -5.63
C ALA A 451 5.06 -9.25 -6.85
N THR A 452 3.96 -8.53 -6.73
CA THR A 452 3.36 -7.82 -7.85
C THR A 452 2.92 -6.40 -7.45
N PRO A 453 2.81 -5.49 -8.42
CA PRO A 453 2.26 -4.16 -8.14
C PRO A 453 0.82 -4.17 -7.61
N ASN A 454 0.02 -5.16 -7.96
CA ASN A 454 -1.37 -5.25 -7.52
C ASN A 454 -1.49 -5.70 -6.05
N GLY A 455 -0.56 -6.55 -5.60
CA GLY A 455 -0.56 -7.03 -4.23
C GLY A 455 -0.13 -5.98 -3.21
N GLN A 456 0.74 -5.03 -3.62
CA GLN A 456 1.26 -4.01 -2.69
C GLN A 456 0.85 -2.61 -3.13
N ALA A 457 0.05 -1.94 -2.30
CA ALA A 457 -0.50 -0.62 -2.60
C ALA A 457 0.59 0.41 -2.93
N ALA A 458 1.72 0.40 -2.22
CA ALA A 458 2.85 1.28 -2.50
C ALA A 458 3.45 1.04 -3.91
N PHE A 459 3.50 -0.20 -4.37
CA PHE A 459 3.99 -0.55 -5.72
C PHE A 459 2.98 -0.15 -6.80
N LEU A 460 1.71 -0.37 -6.58
CA LEU A 460 0.65 0.05 -7.49
C LEU A 460 0.67 1.58 -7.65
N PHE A 461 0.78 2.30 -6.54
CA PHE A 461 0.86 3.76 -6.53
C PHE A 461 2.10 4.26 -7.28
N LEU A 462 3.27 3.64 -7.06
CA LEU A 462 4.50 3.96 -7.81
C LEU A 462 4.31 3.74 -9.31
N LEU A 463 3.73 2.61 -9.71
CA LEU A 463 3.54 2.26 -11.12
C LEU A 463 2.52 3.18 -11.83
N THR A 464 1.51 3.67 -11.11
CA THR A 464 0.49 4.59 -11.65
C THR A 464 0.91 6.06 -11.57
N SER A 465 2.00 6.37 -10.86
CA SER A 465 2.50 7.73 -10.69
C SER A 465 3.07 8.32 -11.99
N ALA A 466 3.12 9.64 -12.07
CA ALA A 466 3.77 10.36 -13.16
C ALA A 466 5.27 10.02 -13.30
N LEU A 467 5.90 9.50 -12.25
CA LEU A 467 7.32 9.13 -12.25
C LEU A 467 7.59 7.83 -13.03
N ALA A 468 6.69 6.86 -13.00
CA ALA A 468 6.91 5.55 -13.62
C ALA A 468 7.32 5.62 -15.11
N PRO A 469 6.64 6.36 -16.00
CA PRO A 469 7.08 6.52 -17.37
C PRO A 469 8.41 7.26 -17.48
N LEU A 470 8.69 8.26 -16.64
CA LEU A 470 9.93 9.03 -16.66
C LEU A 470 11.16 8.16 -16.39
N ILE A 471 11.05 7.23 -15.43
CA ILE A 471 12.12 6.29 -15.11
C ILE A 471 11.99 4.97 -15.88
N ARG A 472 11.07 4.87 -16.84
CA ARG A 472 10.80 3.68 -17.65
C ARG A 472 10.55 2.43 -16.79
N LEU A 473 9.77 2.59 -15.73
CA LEU A 473 9.34 1.50 -14.86
C LEU A 473 8.06 0.87 -15.42
N SER A 474 8.09 -0.41 -15.68
CA SER A 474 6.94 -1.18 -16.18
C SER A 474 6.53 -2.26 -15.16
N TYR A 475 5.31 -2.78 -15.30
CA TYR A 475 4.80 -3.87 -14.46
C TYR A 475 5.77 -5.06 -14.41
N GLY A 476 6.16 -5.60 -15.56
CA GLY A 476 7.08 -6.75 -15.62
C GLY A 476 8.45 -6.44 -15.01
N ARG A 477 8.96 -5.22 -15.17
CA ARG A 477 10.22 -4.81 -14.53
C ARG A 477 10.10 -4.74 -13.02
N MET A 478 8.98 -4.25 -12.49
CA MET A 478 8.73 -4.27 -11.04
C MET A 478 8.70 -5.70 -10.49
N VAL A 479 7.98 -6.61 -11.16
CA VAL A 479 7.93 -8.03 -10.76
C VAL A 479 9.33 -8.65 -10.75
N ILE A 480 10.15 -8.41 -11.77
CA ILE A 480 11.53 -8.92 -11.84
C ILE A 480 12.37 -8.34 -10.69
N MET A 481 12.26 -7.06 -10.40
CA MET A 481 13.00 -6.41 -9.32
C MET A 481 12.50 -6.84 -7.93
N ALA A 482 11.22 -7.10 -7.78
CA ALA A 482 10.63 -7.61 -6.54
C ALA A 482 10.94 -9.09 -6.26
N PHE A 483 11.20 -9.88 -7.31
CA PHE A 483 11.35 -11.35 -7.22
C PHE A 483 12.33 -11.83 -6.13
N PRO A 484 13.56 -11.30 -5.98
CA PRO A 484 14.47 -11.75 -4.93
C PRO A 484 13.91 -11.51 -3.52
N TYR A 485 13.20 -10.41 -3.32
CA TYR A 485 12.53 -10.13 -2.06
C TYR A 485 11.37 -11.07 -1.82
N THR A 486 10.50 -11.26 -2.80
CA THR A 486 9.37 -12.19 -2.72
C THR A 486 9.84 -13.57 -2.29
N LEU A 487 10.89 -14.09 -2.94
CA LEU A 487 11.44 -15.41 -2.63
C LEU A 487 11.95 -15.50 -1.19
N VAL A 488 12.79 -14.53 -0.78
CA VAL A 488 13.42 -14.55 0.55
C VAL A 488 12.39 -14.34 1.65
N LEU A 489 11.50 -13.36 1.52
CA LEU A 489 10.51 -13.04 2.54
C LEU A 489 9.49 -14.17 2.71
N SER A 490 9.04 -14.79 1.61
CA SER A 490 8.13 -15.94 1.66
C SER A 490 8.78 -17.19 2.27
N LEU A 491 10.02 -17.51 1.92
CA LEU A 491 10.72 -18.70 2.45
C LEU A 491 11.00 -18.59 3.95
N ILE A 492 11.45 -17.43 4.43
CA ILE A 492 11.73 -17.23 5.86
C ILE A 492 10.44 -17.34 6.65
N HIS A 493 9.36 -16.77 6.16
CA HIS A 493 8.08 -16.84 6.83
C HIS A 493 7.56 -18.28 6.96
N ILE A 494 7.68 -19.11 5.93
CA ILE A 494 7.25 -20.52 5.99
C ILE A 494 8.03 -21.30 7.06
N SER A 495 9.27 -20.91 7.35
CA SER A 495 10.10 -21.58 8.36
C SER A 495 9.84 -21.11 9.80
N GLU A 496 9.34 -19.89 10.03
CA GLU A 496 9.17 -19.29 11.36
C GLU A 496 7.86 -19.68 12.08
N PRO A 497 6.68 -19.79 11.44
CA PRO A 497 5.47 -20.24 12.13
C PRO A 497 5.60 -21.66 12.68
N THR A 498 6.35 -22.52 12.00
CA THR A 498 6.66 -23.86 12.47
C THR A 498 7.48 -23.83 13.78
N ARG A 499 8.34 -22.82 13.95
CA ARG A 499 9.09 -22.62 15.21
C ARG A 499 8.23 -22.02 16.32
N LEU A 500 7.30 -21.11 16.00
CA LEU A 500 6.36 -20.54 16.97
C LEU A 500 5.43 -21.63 17.54
N ALA A 501 4.96 -22.53 16.69
CA ALA A 501 4.16 -23.70 17.12
C ALA A 501 4.95 -24.73 17.95
N LEU A 502 6.31 -24.70 17.90
CA LEU A 502 7.19 -25.56 18.69
C LEU A 502 7.59 -24.94 20.04
N ILE A 503 7.34 -23.66 20.24
CA ILE A 503 7.72 -22.90 21.46
C ILE A 503 6.50 -22.65 22.36
N SER A 504 5.28 -22.78 21.83
CA SER A 504 4.02 -22.79 22.57
C SER A 504 3.66 -24.19 23.07
#